data_84ff086b21db71e1d0d5bad094fea420
#
_entry.id   84ff086b21db71e1d0d5bad094fea420
#
_cell.length_a   1.000
_cell.length_b   1.000
_cell.length_c   1.000
_cell.angle_alpha   90.00
_cell.angle_beta   90.00
_cell.angle_gamma   90.00
#
_symmetry.space_group_name_H-M   'P 1'
#
loop_
_entity.id
_entity.type
_entity.pdbx_description
1 polymer ?
#
loop_
_entity_poly.entity_id
_entity_poly.type
_entity_poly.pdbx_seq_one_letter_code
_entity_poly.pdbx_strand_id
1 'polypeptide(L)'
;MKRLIYFGVLAFGLWTGAGMAQNGPLRIEITDGVIEPLTFAVPMFEAENIEAATIATEMSRIVATDLSSSGLFREVPPSRFIAQRSSFAEPVRYPDWRAINTQALVTAAVKTTSFGRLTVKFRIFDIYSGVQLGSGMQLSGSTKAVRRMAHKVADQVYARITGEGPYFDSK
;
A
#
# COMPACT_ATOMS: atom_id res chain seq x y z
N MET A 1 32.34 48.74 55.07
CA MET A 1 32.47 48.54 53.66
C MET A 1 32.36 47.02 53.36
N LYS A 2 31.19 46.56 53.02
CA LYS A 2 30.89 45.13 52.77
C LYS A 2 30.66 44.97 51.23
N ARG A 3 31.56 44.26 50.54
CA ARG A 3 31.41 43.91 49.11
C ARG A 3 30.60 42.61 49.02
N LEU A 4 29.40 42.67 48.44
CA LEU A 4 28.59 41.51 48.05
C LEU A 4 29.06 41.01 46.67
N ILE A 5 29.50 39.77 46.62
CA ILE A 5 29.86 39.09 45.38
C ILE A 5 28.63 38.25 44.96
N TYR A 6 27.96 38.62 43.83
CA TYR A 6 26.91 37.83 43.24
C TYR A 6 27.52 36.74 42.39
N PHE A 7 27.28 35.49 42.74
CA PHE A 7 27.59 34.31 41.94
C PHE A 7 26.42 34.05 40.99
N GLY A 8 26.57 34.37 39.70
CA GLY A 8 25.61 34.05 38.67
C GLY A 8 25.77 32.60 38.23
N VAL A 9 24.77 31.76 38.56
CA VAL A 9 24.70 30.39 38.03
C VAL A 9 24.08 30.43 36.64
N LEU A 10 24.91 30.16 35.65
CA LEU A 10 24.50 30.01 34.23
C LEU A 10 23.91 28.61 34.06
N ALA A 11 22.58 28.49 34.04
CA ALA A 11 21.90 27.26 33.72
C ALA A 11 21.94 27.03 32.18
N PHE A 12 22.81 26.14 31.74
CA PHE A 12 22.89 25.68 30.34
C PHE A 12 21.76 24.65 30.09
N GLY A 13 20.65 25.11 29.53
CA GLY A 13 19.53 24.26 29.17
C GLY A 13 19.92 23.39 27.95
N LEU A 14 20.08 22.08 28.17
CA LEU A 14 20.18 21.07 27.11
C LEU A 14 18.82 20.93 26.42
N TRP A 15 18.65 21.60 25.31
CA TRP A 15 17.52 21.38 24.40
C TRP A 15 17.78 20.08 23.62
N THR A 16 17.27 18.96 24.13
CA THR A 16 17.17 17.72 23.36
C THR A 16 16.07 17.91 22.32
N GLY A 17 16.45 18.29 21.11
CA GLY A 17 15.57 18.27 19.95
C GLY A 17 15.15 16.83 19.68
N ALA A 18 13.91 16.47 20.02
CA ALA A 18 13.28 15.25 19.55
C ALA A 18 13.18 15.36 18.02
N GLY A 19 14.03 14.62 17.31
CA GLY A 19 13.91 14.45 15.87
C GLY A 19 12.54 13.87 15.55
N MET A 20 11.63 14.70 15.03
CA MET A 20 10.40 14.25 14.41
C MET A 20 10.80 13.38 13.23
N ALA A 21 10.61 12.06 13.33
CA ALA A 21 10.66 11.18 12.19
C ALA A 21 9.58 11.67 11.22
N GLN A 22 9.99 12.27 10.11
CA GLN A 22 9.08 12.69 9.04
C GLN A 22 8.57 11.43 8.35
N ASN A 23 7.42 10.92 8.82
CA ASN A 23 6.61 9.98 8.08
C ASN A 23 5.93 10.74 6.95
N GLY A 24 6.66 11.05 5.89
CA GLY A 24 6.11 11.60 4.66
C GLY A 24 5.23 10.56 3.95
N PRO A 25 4.33 11.00 3.05
CA PRO A 25 3.53 10.08 2.25
C PRO A 25 4.42 9.17 1.41
N LEU A 26 3.90 7.98 1.03
CA LEU A 26 4.57 7.04 0.13
C LEU A 26 5.19 7.79 -1.06
N ARG A 27 6.48 7.64 -1.24
CA ARG A 27 7.26 8.32 -2.28
C ARG A 27 8.28 7.35 -2.86
N ILE A 28 8.38 7.32 -4.17
CA ILE A 28 9.48 6.65 -4.86
C ILE A 28 10.70 7.59 -4.76
N GLU A 29 11.77 7.12 -4.11
CA GLU A 29 12.99 7.91 -3.96
C GLU A 29 13.96 7.60 -5.10
N ILE A 30 14.54 8.66 -5.66
CA ILE A 30 15.60 8.56 -6.65
C ILE A 30 16.85 9.15 -5.99
N THR A 31 17.78 8.30 -5.60
CA THR A 31 19.06 8.70 -5.02
C THR A 31 20.18 8.33 -6.00
N ASP A 32 21.01 9.31 -6.38
CA ASP A 32 22.14 9.15 -7.29
C ASP A 32 21.81 8.48 -8.65
N GLY A 33 20.59 8.72 -9.17
CA GLY A 33 20.11 8.13 -10.42
C GLY A 33 19.66 6.66 -10.31
N VAL A 34 19.65 6.08 -9.12
CA VAL A 34 19.12 4.74 -8.84
C VAL A 34 17.73 4.87 -8.26
N ILE A 35 16.74 4.24 -8.92
CA ILE A 35 15.38 4.13 -8.40
C ILE A 35 15.38 2.97 -7.40
N GLU A 36 15.12 3.26 -6.12
CA GLU A 36 14.82 2.19 -5.17
C GLU A 36 13.35 1.79 -5.30
N PRO A 37 13.04 0.56 -5.75
CA PRO A 37 11.66 0.14 -5.93
C PRO A 37 10.90 0.10 -4.60
N LEU A 38 9.70 0.70 -4.59
CA LEU A 38 8.80 0.70 -3.45
C LEU A 38 8.33 -0.73 -3.14
N THR A 39 8.53 -1.19 -1.91
CA THR A 39 8.09 -2.53 -1.50
C THR A 39 6.59 -2.58 -1.26
N PHE A 40 5.90 -3.53 -1.89
CA PHE A 40 4.45 -3.65 -1.78
C PHE A 40 4.01 -5.09 -1.52
N ALA A 41 2.78 -5.24 -1.02
CA ALA A 41 2.13 -6.53 -0.84
C ALA A 41 0.71 -6.52 -1.43
N VAL A 42 0.38 -7.60 -2.12
CA VAL A 42 -0.98 -7.91 -2.59
C VAL A 42 -1.34 -9.30 -2.06
N PRO A 43 -1.91 -9.40 -0.85
CA PRO A 43 -2.42 -10.67 -0.36
C PRO A 43 -3.59 -11.14 -1.24
N MET A 44 -3.91 -12.43 -1.17
CA MET A 44 -5.04 -12.97 -1.89
C MET A 44 -6.31 -12.14 -1.62
N PHE A 45 -6.98 -11.70 -2.66
CA PHE A 45 -8.20 -10.91 -2.55
C PHE A 45 -9.31 -11.72 -1.90
N GLU A 46 -10.14 -11.05 -1.11
CA GLU A 46 -11.29 -11.67 -0.46
C GLU A 46 -12.37 -11.98 -1.52
N ALA A 47 -12.89 -13.21 -1.50
CA ALA A 47 -14.05 -13.57 -2.30
C ALA A 47 -15.31 -13.39 -1.45
N GLU A 48 -16.22 -12.49 -1.85
CA GLU A 48 -17.49 -12.26 -1.14
C GLU A 48 -18.51 -13.39 -1.38
N ASN A 49 -18.24 -14.29 -2.35
CA ASN A 49 -19.04 -15.48 -2.64
C ASN A 49 -18.17 -16.58 -3.27
N ILE A 50 -18.67 -17.82 -3.24
CA ILE A 50 -17.91 -19.01 -3.66
C ILE A 50 -17.45 -18.90 -5.12
N GLU A 51 -18.34 -18.40 -5.99
CA GLU A 51 -18.06 -18.26 -7.43
C GLU A 51 -16.96 -17.25 -7.73
N ALA A 52 -16.70 -16.33 -6.80
CA ALA A 52 -15.62 -15.34 -6.93
C ALA A 52 -14.26 -15.86 -6.48
N ALA A 53 -14.14 -17.02 -5.84
CA ALA A 53 -12.91 -17.47 -5.19
C ALA A 53 -11.72 -17.61 -6.17
N THR A 54 -11.94 -18.27 -7.30
CA THR A 54 -10.90 -18.43 -8.34
C THR A 54 -10.54 -17.08 -8.96
N ILE A 55 -11.54 -16.24 -9.24
CA ILE A 55 -11.35 -14.91 -9.82
C ILE A 55 -10.56 -14.01 -8.87
N ALA A 56 -10.87 -14.03 -7.58
CA ALA A 56 -10.16 -13.24 -6.57
C ALA A 56 -8.66 -13.61 -6.51
N THR A 57 -8.35 -14.91 -6.53
CA THR A 57 -6.98 -15.41 -6.58
C THR A 57 -6.26 -15.01 -7.87
N GLU A 58 -6.91 -15.14 -9.02
CA GLU A 58 -6.34 -14.75 -10.31
C GLU A 58 -6.06 -13.24 -10.36
N MET A 59 -7.02 -12.43 -9.93
CA MET A 59 -6.88 -10.97 -9.94
C MET A 59 -5.75 -10.48 -9.04
N SER A 60 -5.63 -11.01 -7.82
CA SER A 60 -4.54 -10.61 -6.92
C SER A 60 -3.17 -10.86 -7.54
N ARG A 61 -2.99 -12.03 -8.21
CA ARG A 61 -1.74 -12.37 -8.88
C ARG A 61 -1.45 -11.47 -10.09
N ILE A 62 -2.46 -11.14 -10.92
CA ILE A 62 -2.29 -10.23 -12.05
C ILE A 62 -1.87 -8.84 -11.55
N VAL A 63 -2.54 -8.29 -10.54
CA VAL A 63 -2.21 -6.99 -9.97
C VAL A 63 -0.77 -6.96 -9.44
N ALA A 64 -0.35 -7.99 -8.71
CA ALA A 64 1.02 -8.09 -8.21
C ALA A 64 2.06 -8.16 -9.35
N THR A 65 1.78 -8.96 -10.39
CA THR A 65 2.65 -9.09 -11.56
C THR A 65 2.77 -7.78 -12.33
N ASP A 66 1.64 -7.09 -12.57
CA ASP A 66 1.62 -5.82 -13.27
C ASP A 66 2.47 -4.78 -12.55
N LEU A 67 2.21 -4.55 -11.26
CA LEU A 67 2.97 -3.57 -10.48
C LEU A 67 4.48 -3.89 -10.49
N SER A 68 4.85 -5.16 -10.30
CA SER A 68 6.26 -5.58 -10.36
C SER A 68 6.89 -5.32 -11.72
N SER A 69 6.14 -5.49 -12.80
CA SER A 69 6.64 -5.32 -14.18
C SER A 69 7.01 -3.88 -14.54
N SER A 70 6.53 -2.90 -13.78
CA SER A 70 6.85 -1.48 -14.00
C SER A 70 8.28 -1.10 -13.60
N GLY A 71 8.96 -1.94 -12.82
CA GLY A 71 10.29 -1.64 -12.26
C GLY A 71 10.28 -0.64 -11.09
N LEU A 72 9.16 0.03 -10.83
CA LEU A 72 9.02 0.98 -9.72
C LEU A 72 8.59 0.32 -8.41
N PHE A 73 8.11 -0.93 -8.49
CA PHE A 73 7.58 -1.67 -7.36
C PHE A 73 8.25 -3.03 -7.23
N ARG A 74 8.51 -3.44 -5.99
CA ARG A 74 9.06 -4.75 -5.63
C ARG A 74 8.10 -5.48 -4.71
N GLU A 75 7.55 -6.60 -5.17
CA GLU A 75 6.64 -7.41 -4.37
C GLU A 75 7.37 -8.06 -3.18
N VAL A 76 6.79 -7.94 -1.99
CA VAL A 76 7.16 -8.76 -0.84
C VAL A 76 6.65 -10.17 -1.11
N PRO A 77 7.51 -11.21 -1.10
CA PRO A 77 7.08 -12.56 -1.42
C PRO A 77 5.89 -13.02 -0.55
N PRO A 78 4.85 -13.61 -1.13
CA PRO A 78 3.68 -14.08 -0.36
C PRO A 78 4.02 -15.07 0.76
N SER A 79 5.11 -15.83 0.63
CA SER A 79 5.62 -16.74 1.67
C SER A 79 6.02 -16.02 2.96
N ARG A 80 6.25 -14.71 2.92
CA ARG A 80 6.57 -13.88 4.09
C ARG A 80 5.34 -13.30 4.77
N PHE A 81 4.17 -13.38 4.15
CA PHE A 81 2.95 -12.81 4.72
C PHE A 81 2.55 -13.56 6.00
N ILE A 82 2.31 -12.81 7.07
CA ILE A 82 1.80 -13.35 8.34
C ILE A 82 0.36 -13.87 8.14
N ALA A 83 -0.45 -13.13 7.36
CA ALA A 83 -1.77 -13.57 6.92
C ALA A 83 -1.82 -13.69 5.40
N GLN A 84 -2.05 -14.90 4.88
CA GLN A 84 -2.14 -15.17 3.44
C GLN A 84 -3.34 -14.49 2.77
N ARG A 85 -4.38 -14.20 3.55
CA ARG A 85 -5.58 -13.49 3.13
C ARG A 85 -5.76 -12.26 4.00
N SER A 86 -6.15 -11.17 3.39
CA SER A 86 -6.52 -9.95 4.08
C SER A 86 -8.04 -9.79 3.98
N SER A 87 -8.72 -9.76 5.12
CA SER A 87 -10.14 -9.39 5.13
C SER A 87 -10.30 -7.94 4.68
N PHE A 88 -11.19 -7.72 3.72
CA PHE A 88 -11.47 -6.36 3.26
C PHE A 88 -12.28 -5.56 4.29
N ALA A 89 -13.06 -6.24 5.12
CA ALA A 89 -13.89 -5.61 6.15
C ALA A 89 -13.10 -5.23 7.42
N GLU A 90 -12.04 -5.98 7.73
CA GLU A 90 -11.27 -5.79 8.95
C GLU A 90 -10.25 -4.65 8.85
N PRO A 91 -9.91 -4.01 9.97
CA PRO A 91 -8.82 -3.05 10.03
C PRO A 91 -7.47 -3.69 9.67
N VAL A 92 -6.63 -2.94 8.96
CA VAL A 92 -5.27 -3.38 8.62
C VAL A 92 -4.40 -3.47 9.89
N ARG A 93 -3.73 -4.59 10.08
CA ARG A 93 -2.75 -4.78 11.15
C ARG A 93 -1.38 -4.27 10.68
N TYR A 94 -1.19 -2.97 10.70
CA TYR A 94 0.03 -2.31 10.22
C TYR A 94 1.35 -2.87 10.78
N PRO A 95 1.47 -3.25 12.08
CA PRO A 95 2.71 -3.83 12.60
C PRO A 95 3.16 -5.09 11.88
N ASP A 96 2.22 -5.96 11.48
CA ASP A 96 2.52 -7.23 10.80
C ASP A 96 3.18 -6.96 9.44
N TRP A 97 2.68 -5.96 8.71
CA TRP A 97 3.22 -5.56 7.41
C TRP A 97 4.55 -4.80 7.52
N ARG A 98 4.72 -3.99 8.56
CA ARG A 98 6.01 -3.33 8.84
C ARG A 98 7.11 -4.33 9.14
N ALA A 99 6.79 -5.40 9.88
CA ALA A 99 7.75 -6.45 10.26
C ALA A 99 8.38 -7.16 9.05
N ILE A 100 7.71 -7.15 7.89
CA ILE A 100 8.20 -7.73 6.64
C ILE A 100 8.64 -6.68 5.60
N ASN A 101 8.85 -5.42 6.04
CA ASN A 101 9.29 -4.30 5.21
C ASN A 101 8.35 -3.98 4.03
N THR A 102 7.04 -4.07 4.24
CA THR A 102 6.04 -3.63 3.26
C THR A 102 5.81 -2.13 3.44
N GLN A 103 5.88 -1.36 2.36
CA GLN A 103 5.57 0.07 2.35
C GLN A 103 4.13 0.32 1.89
N ALA A 104 3.68 -0.36 0.84
CA ALA A 104 2.31 -0.27 0.34
C ALA A 104 1.58 -1.61 0.45
N LEU A 105 0.32 -1.58 0.86
CA LEU A 105 -0.55 -2.75 0.90
C LEU A 105 -1.78 -2.49 0.05
N VAL A 106 -2.11 -3.45 -0.83
CA VAL A 106 -3.35 -3.43 -1.62
C VAL A 106 -4.26 -4.55 -1.13
N THR A 107 -5.46 -4.22 -0.66
CA THR A 107 -6.49 -5.19 -0.30
C THR A 107 -7.69 -5.04 -1.21
N ALA A 108 -8.37 -6.15 -1.52
CA ALA A 108 -9.57 -6.11 -2.33
C ALA A 108 -10.58 -7.19 -1.94
N ALA A 109 -11.84 -6.91 -2.25
CA ALA A 109 -12.94 -7.86 -2.19
C ALA A 109 -13.57 -8.01 -3.58
N VAL A 110 -13.81 -9.24 -3.98
CA VAL A 110 -14.32 -9.62 -5.30
C VAL A 110 -15.67 -10.32 -5.13
N LYS A 111 -16.66 -9.89 -5.90
CA LYS A 111 -17.99 -10.48 -5.94
C LYS A 111 -18.42 -10.74 -7.37
N THR A 112 -19.05 -11.89 -7.59
CA THR A 112 -19.71 -12.21 -8.85
C THR A 112 -21.20 -12.39 -8.66
N THR A 113 -21.96 -12.32 -9.75
CA THR A 113 -23.37 -12.65 -9.76
C THR A 113 -23.66 -13.74 -10.79
N SER A 114 -24.79 -14.44 -10.65
CA SER A 114 -25.26 -15.45 -11.59
C SER A 114 -25.44 -14.92 -13.02
N PHE A 115 -25.60 -13.60 -13.18
CA PHE A 115 -25.69 -12.94 -14.48
C PHE A 115 -24.34 -12.54 -15.07
N GLY A 116 -23.22 -13.03 -14.52
CA GLY A 116 -21.88 -12.78 -15.04
C GLY A 116 -21.34 -11.37 -14.76
N ARG A 117 -21.91 -10.63 -13.79
CA ARG A 117 -21.36 -9.35 -13.33
C ARG A 117 -20.23 -9.62 -12.34
N LEU A 118 -19.13 -8.92 -12.52
CA LEU A 118 -17.98 -8.88 -11.63
C LEU A 118 -17.90 -7.50 -10.95
N THR A 119 -17.75 -7.48 -9.65
CA THR A 119 -17.48 -6.25 -8.88
C THR A 119 -16.22 -6.46 -8.05
N VAL A 120 -15.33 -5.48 -8.08
CA VAL A 120 -14.08 -5.45 -7.29
C VAL A 120 -14.06 -4.17 -6.50
N LYS A 121 -13.97 -4.28 -5.18
CA LYS A 121 -13.70 -3.18 -4.26
C LYS A 121 -12.26 -3.30 -3.80
N PHE A 122 -11.50 -2.20 -3.77
CA PHE A 122 -10.11 -2.25 -3.32
C PHE A 122 -9.70 -1.00 -2.58
N ARG A 123 -8.69 -1.14 -1.74
CA ARG A 123 -8.08 -0.09 -0.92
C ARG A 123 -6.57 -0.20 -0.98
N ILE A 124 -5.91 0.94 -0.84
CA ILE A 124 -4.46 1.05 -0.83
C ILE A 124 -4.07 1.70 0.49
N PHE A 125 -3.05 1.15 1.15
CA PHE A 125 -2.59 1.65 2.44
C PHE A 125 -1.10 1.95 2.40
N ASP A 126 -0.73 3.08 2.99
CA ASP A 126 0.64 3.36 3.38
C ASP A 126 0.88 2.73 4.75
N ILE A 127 1.77 1.75 4.78
CA ILE A 127 2.01 0.94 5.97
C ILE A 127 2.81 1.70 7.03
N TYR A 128 3.71 2.57 6.62
CA TYR A 128 4.54 3.32 7.58
C TYR A 128 3.77 4.47 8.24
N SER A 129 3.03 5.23 7.46
CA SER A 129 2.17 6.29 8.01
C SER A 129 0.91 5.74 8.69
N GLY A 130 0.51 4.51 8.39
CA GLY A 130 -0.68 3.87 8.96
C GLY A 130 -2.00 4.46 8.44
N VAL A 131 -2.00 4.97 7.20
CA VAL A 131 -3.18 5.59 6.60
C VAL A 131 -3.59 4.92 5.29
N GLN A 132 -4.87 4.99 4.96
CA GLN A 132 -5.39 4.61 3.66
C GLN A 132 -5.12 5.74 2.66
N LEU A 133 -4.60 5.41 1.49
CA LEU A 133 -4.35 6.35 0.39
C LEU A 133 -5.65 6.65 -0.38
N GLY A 134 -6.29 7.72 0.01
CA GLY A 134 -7.58 8.16 -0.55
C GLY A 134 -8.76 7.31 -0.08
N SER A 135 -9.91 7.46 -0.75
CA SER A 135 -11.09 6.63 -0.51
C SER A 135 -10.95 5.27 -1.18
N GLY A 136 -11.64 4.25 -0.65
CA GLY A 136 -11.76 2.98 -1.35
C GLY A 136 -12.38 3.15 -2.74
N MET A 137 -12.00 2.29 -3.67
CA MET A 137 -12.45 2.32 -5.06
C MET A 137 -13.25 1.06 -5.39
N GLN A 138 -14.19 1.19 -6.34
CA GLN A 138 -14.97 0.07 -6.84
C GLN A 138 -14.99 0.10 -8.38
N LEU A 139 -14.73 -1.06 -8.98
CA LEU A 139 -14.90 -1.29 -10.41
C LEU A 139 -15.97 -2.36 -10.63
N SER A 140 -16.72 -2.24 -11.71
CA SER A 140 -17.71 -3.23 -12.11
C SER A 140 -17.56 -3.56 -13.60
N GLY A 141 -17.76 -4.83 -13.95
CA GLY A 141 -17.64 -5.32 -15.32
C GLY A 141 -18.25 -6.70 -15.51
N SER A 142 -17.77 -7.41 -16.51
CA SER A 142 -18.18 -8.79 -16.80
C SER A 142 -17.13 -9.77 -16.26
N THR A 143 -17.58 -10.95 -15.81
CA THR A 143 -16.71 -12.09 -15.48
C THR A 143 -15.88 -12.57 -16.67
N LYS A 144 -16.25 -12.22 -17.92
CA LYS A 144 -15.44 -12.49 -19.11
C LYS A 144 -14.24 -11.54 -19.25
N ALA A 145 -14.20 -10.46 -18.50
CA ALA A 145 -13.16 -9.42 -18.57
C ALA A 145 -12.29 -9.36 -17.29
N VAL A 146 -12.13 -10.48 -16.58
CA VAL A 146 -11.38 -10.57 -15.31
C VAL A 146 -9.99 -9.97 -15.45
N ARG A 147 -9.23 -10.39 -16.47
CA ARG A 147 -7.86 -9.92 -16.71
C ARG A 147 -7.81 -8.40 -16.89
N ARG A 148 -8.68 -7.86 -17.76
CA ARG A 148 -8.76 -6.41 -17.98
C ARG A 148 -9.16 -5.64 -16.73
N MET A 149 -10.05 -6.22 -15.92
CA MET A 149 -10.43 -5.63 -14.63
C MET A 149 -9.24 -5.58 -13.66
N ALA A 150 -8.41 -6.64 -13.63
CA ALA A 150 -7.19 -6.67 -12.81
C ALA A 150 -6.17 -5.61 -13.27
N HIS A 151 -5.93 -5.46 -14.59
CA HIS A 151 -5.09 -4.40 -15.13
C HIS A 151 -5.58 -3.00 -14.72
N LYS A 152 -6.90 -2.76 -14.75
CA LYS A 152 -7.47 -1.49 -14.26
C LYS A 152 -7.28 -1.26 -12.76
N VAL A 153 -7.32 -2.31 -11.95
CA VAL A 153 -6.98 -2.20 -10.52
C VAL A 153 -5.51 -1.81 -10.37
N ALA A 154 -4.60 -2.48 -11.10
CA ALA A 154 -3.17 -2.16 -11.09
C ALA A 154 -2.90 -0.71 -11.54
N ASP A 155 -3.58 -0.24 -12.60
CA ASP A 155 -3.49 1.15 -13.06
C ASP A 155 -3.90 2.16 -11.99
N GLN A 156 -4.99 1.89 -11.26
CA GLN A 156 -5.43 2.77 -10.18
C GLN A 156 -4.46 2.79 -9.00
N VAL A 157 -3.86 1.64 -8.68
CA VAL A 157 -2.81 1.54 -7.64
C VAL A 157 -1.58 2.31 -8.08
N TYR A 158 -1.11 2.07 -9.32
CA TYR A 158 0.03 2.75 -9.91
C TYR A 158 -0.15 4.26 -9.89
N ALA A 159 -1.26 4.74 -10.47
CA ALA A 159 -1.57 6.17 -10.52
C ALA A 159 -1.67 6.82 -9.14
N ARG A 160 -2.22 6.11 -8.14
CA ARG A 160 -2.37 6.63 -6.79
C ARG A 160 -1.03 6.82 -6.09
N ILE A 161 -0.06 5.95 -6.36
CA ILE A 161 1.26 5.98 -5.70
C ILE A 161 2.23 6.88 -6.45
N THR A 162 2.24 6.82 -7.80
CA THR A 162 3.21 7.56 -8.62
C THR A 162 2.73 8.96 -9.01
N GLY A 163 1.41 9.18 -9.04
CA GLY A 163 0.80 10.40 -9.60
C GLY A 163 0.73 10.40 -11.13
N GLU A 164 1.14 9.31 -11.80
CA GLU A 164 1.16 9.19 -13.26
C GLU A 164 -0.14 8.56 -13.80
N GLY A 165 -0.30 8.57 -15.12
CA GLY A 165 -1.46 7.99 -15.78
C GLY A 165 -1.47 6.44 -15.80
N PRO A 166 -2.53 5.82 -16.35
CA PRO A 166 -2.64 4.36 -16.46
C PRO A 166 -1.52 3.79 -17.34
N TYR A 167 -1.03 2.60 -16.98
CA TYR A 167 0.13 1.96 -17.58
C TYR A 167 -0.15 0.56 -18.15
N PHE A 168 -1.10 -0.20 -17.57
CA PHE A 168 -1.28 -1.64 -17.84
C PHE A 168 -2.47 -1.97 -18.75
N ASP A 169 -3.59 -1.22 -18.72
CA ASP A 169 -4.80 -1.48 -19.55
C ASP A 169 -4.64 -0.98 -21.01
N SER A 170 -3.53 -0.36 -21.36
CA SER A 170 -3.28 0.20 -22.70
C SER A 170 -2.68 -0.77 -23.72
N LYS A 171 -2.52 -2.06 -23.36
CA LYS A 171 -1.94 -3.11 -24.21
C LYS A 171 -2.95 -4.14 -24.64
#